data_d9fefb2b40c33fbb3bb7eaa52dbfea4a
#
_entry.id   d9fefb2b40c33fbb3bb7eaa52dbfea4a
#
_cell.length_a   1.000
_cell.length_b   1.000
_cell.length_c   1.000
_cell.angle_alpha   90.00
_cell.angle_beta   90.00
_cell.angle_gamma   90.00
#
_symmetry.space_group_name_H-M   'P 1'
#
loop_
_entity.id
_entity.type
_entity.pdbx_description
1 polymer ?
#
loop_
_entity_poly.entity_id
_entity_poly.type
_entity_poly.pdbx_seq_one_letter_code
_entity_poly.pdbx_strand_id
1 'polypeptide(L)'
;MQGDASLPLYVDREGKEEVGISMEIREELLRTIALEQVTLSRLKEAVGQEYEDAVGLMRNCHGKIVITGIGKSGLIGQKIASTMVSTGTPATFLHPSEGMHGDIGMVHGSDIVMAISKSGESDEILGIIPSIKKIGARLIVITAKPGSTLARNADLILVTPVDEEACPLNMAPTCSTTAALVVGDALAITLMKLRNFKPEDFALYHPGGQLGKRLLLDVKDVMRGGDANPIVEATVSVKDMLFEITNKRAGAVSVVDAEGRLLGLVTDYDIRRALEKGGNVLGMSISNLMNKTPTFVYEDEKAIRALEIMENRDKPFLVLPVVNRREEVIGMIHLHDLVARGL
;
A
#
# COMPACT_ATOMS: atom_id res chain seq x y z
N MET A 1 31.71 -7.71 31.91
CA MET A 1 32.40 -6.63 31.20
C MET A 1 31.34 -5.82 30.47
N GLN A 2 30.89 -4.74 31.10
CA GLN A 2 29.95 -3.78 30.48
C GLN A 2 30.80 -2.87 29.59
N GLY A 3 30.56 -2.91 28.30
CA GLY A 3 31.16 -2.00 27.34
C GLY A 3 30.55 -0.61 27.49
N ASP A 4 31.33 0.32 27.91
CA ASP A 4 31.03 1.75 27.95
C ASP A 4 30.98 2.24 26.50
N ALA A 5 29.75 2.42 25.98
CA ALA A 5 29.51 3.05 24.69
C ALA A 5 29.56 4.57 24.89
N SER A 6 30.75 5.14 24.91
CA SER A 6 30.95 6.59 24.86
C SER A 6 30.39 7.09 23.49
N LEU A 7 29.37 7.94 23.58
CA LEU A 7 28.86 8.71 22.45
C LEU A 7 30.00 9.58 21.85
N PRO A 8 29.99 9.81 20.50
CA PRO A 8 31.02 10.65 19.90
C PRO A 8 30.95 12.07 20.47
N LEU A 9 32.09 12.53 21.00
CA LEU A 9 32.29 13.88 21.49
C LEU A 9 32.14 14.88 20.31
N TYR A 10 31.21 15.80 20.43
CA TYR A 10 31.18 16.97 19.55
C TYR A 10 32.29 17.93 20.00
N VAL A 11 33.20 18.23 19.10
CA VAL A 11 34.24 19.26 19.30
C VAL A 11 33.86 20.48 18.47
N ASP A 12 34.05 21.67 19.03
CA ASP A 12 33.89 22.92 18.31
C ASP A 12 34.97 23.09 17.22
N ARG A 13 34.85 24.12 16.40
CA ARG A 13 35.85 24.42 15.34
C ARG A 13 37.25 24.73 15.88
N GLU A 14 37.46 24.86 17.19
CA GLU A 14 38.70 25.13 17.88
C GLU A 14 39.22 23.91 18.69
N GLY A 15 38.51 22.76 18.65
CA GLY A 15 38.98 21.52 19.28
C GLY A 15 38.75 21.43 20.80
N LYS A 16 37.84 22.23 21.37
CA LYS A 16 37.51 22.18 22.80
C LYS A 16 36.33 21.24 23.06
N GLU A 17 36.48 20.34 24.03
CA GLU A 17 35.42 19.44 24.49
C GLU A 17 34.32 20.22 25.22
N GLU A 18 33.09 20.20 24.68
CA GLU A 18 31.90 20.74 25.33
C GLU A 18 31.10 19.63 26.03
N VAL A 19 31.36 19.42 27.30
CA VAL A 19 30.66 18.46 28.18
C VAL A 19 29.17 18.85 28.42
N GLY A 20 28.77 20.09 28.12
CA GLY A 20 27.40 20.61 28.27
C GLY A 20 26.44 20.31 27.11
N ILE A 21 26.94 20.18 25.87
CA ILE A 21 26.13 20.14 24.64
C ILE A 21 25.23 18.91 24.57
N SER A 22 25.60 17.77 25.07
CA SER A 22 24.82 16.52 24.95
C SER A 22 23.52 16.52 25.76
N MET A 23 23.50 17.18 26.94
CA MET A 23 22.26 17.34 27.73
C MET A 23 21.33 18.36 27.09
N GLU A 24 21.88 19.48 26.61
CA GLU A 24 21.09 20.50 25.90
C GLU A 24 20.43 19.98 24.60
N ILE A 25 21.13 19.16 23.82
CA ILE A 25 20.59 18.54 22.60
C ILE A 25 19.40 17.64 22.93
N ARG A 26 19.52 16.76 23.92
CA ARG A 26 18.44 15.87 24.34
C ARG A 26 17.23 16.65 24.85
N GLU A 27 17.45 17.66 25.67
CA GLU A 27 16.40 18.51 26.22
C GLU A 27 15.64 19.24 25.11
N GLU A 28 16.34 19.79 24.11
CA GLU A 28 15.71 20.47 22.97
C GLU A 28 14.91 19.51 22.08
N LEU A 29 15.40 18.31 21.82
CA LEU A 29 14.64 17.28 21.11
C LEU A 29 13.35 16.93 21.86
N LEU A 30 13.42 16.71 23.17
CA LEU A 30 12.25 16.39 23.99
C LEU A 30 11.28 17.58 24.09
N ARG A 31 11.79 18.83 24.19
CA ARG A 31 10.98 20.03 24.15
C ARG A 31 10.17 20.14 22.85
N THR A 32 10.83 19.94 21.71
CA THR A 32 10.18 19.96 20.39
C THR A 32 9.07 18.93 20.31
N ILE A 33 9.32 17.69 20.69
CA ILE A 33 8.33 16.61 20.70
C ILE A 33 7.16 16.95 21.64
N ALA A 34 7.45 17.47 22.83
CA ALA A 34 6.42 17.85 23.81
C ALA A 34 5.49 18.95 23.29
N LEU A 35 6.01 19.97 22.59
CA LEU A 35 5.21 21.04 22.00
C LEU A 35 4.28 20.50 20.90
N GLU A 36 4.77 19.61 20.06
CA GLU A 36 3.92 18.97 19.05
C GLU A 36 2.84 18.09 19.69
N GLN A 37 3.17 17.33 20.76
CA GLN A 37 2.18 16.56 21.52
C GLN A 37 1.08 17.44 22.14
N VAL A 38 1.45 18.57 22.74
CA VAL A 38 0.47 19.54 23.28
C VAL A 38 -0.43 20.08 22.19
N THR A 39 0.15 20.43 21.02
CA THR A 39 -0.62 20.89 19.85
C THR A 39 -1.63 19.84 19.40
N LEU A 40 -1.23 18.57 19.30
CA LEU A 40 -2.13 17.47 18.92
C LEU A 40 -3.21 17.20 19.97
N SER A 41 -2.89 17.35 21.26
CA SER A 41 -3.89 17.23 22.33
C SER A 41 -4.97 18.28 22.21
N ARG A 42 -4.59 19.54 21.97
CA ARG A 42 -5.53 20.64 21.72
C ARG A 42 -6.33 20.47 20.43
N LEU A 43 -5.68 19.96 19.37
CA LEU A 43 -6.38 19.63 18.13
C LEU A 43 -7.48 18.59 18.37
N LYS A 44 -7.21 17.55 19.18
CA LYS A 44 -8.21 16.54 19.54
C LYS A 44 -9.44 17.17 20.25
N GLU A 45 -9.23 18.15 21.11
CA GLU A 45 -10.31 18.88 21.80
C GLU A 45 -11.08 19.81 20.87
N ALA A 46 -10.44 20.30 19.79
CA ALA A 46 -11.03 21.21 18.82
C ALA A 46 -11.83 20.47 17.72
N VAL A 47 -11.78 19.16 17.65
CA VAL A 47 -12.59 18.38 16.68
C VAL A 47 -14.05 18.43 17.09
N GLY A 48 -14.84 19.22 16.38
CA GLY A 48 -16.26 19.44 16.60
C GLY A 48 -17.10 19.19 15.35
N GLN A 49 -18.30 19.76 15.32
CA GLN A 49 -19.28 19.58 14.25
C GLN A 49 -18.73 19.99 12.88
N GLU A 50 -17.89 21.00 12.80
CA GLU A 50 -17.29 21.47 11.55
C GLU A 50 -16.44 20.39 10.86
N TYR A 51 -15.82 19.51 11.64
CA TYR A 51 -15.06 18.38 11.09
C TYR A 51 -15.98 17.30 10.54
N GLU A 52 -17.11 17.04 11.21
CA GLU A 52 -18.12 16.10 10.72
C GLU A 52 -18.77 16.63 9.44
N ASP A 53 -19.10 17.91 9.39
CA ASP A 53 -19.66 18.59 8.22
C ASP A 53 -18.69 18.55 7.04
N ALA A 54 -17.38 18.75 7.28
CA ALA A 54 -16.35 18.64 6.26
C ALA A 54 -16.28 17.22 5.68
N VAL A 55 -16.29 16.19 6.52
CA VAL A 55 -16.33 14.80 6.09
C VAL A 55 -17.61 14.52 5.28
N GLY A 56 -18.76 15.01 5.72
CA GLY A 56 -20.03 14.91 5.02
C GLY A 56 -19.99 15.55 3.63
N LEU A 57 -19.45 16.77 3.54
CA LEU A 57 -19.27 17.49 2.29
C LEU A 57 -18.32 16.74 1.33
N MET A 58 -17.18 16.29 1.83
CA MET A 58 -16.19 15.54 1.03
C MET A 58 -16.69 14.17 0.59
N ARG A 59 -17.46 13.47 1.42
CA ARG A 59 -18.08 12.18 1.06
C ARG A 59 -19.05 12.33 -0.12
N ASN A 60 -19.79 13.44 -0.17
CA ASN A 60 -20.78 13.75 -1.19
C ASN A 60 -20.21 14.56 -2.38
N CYS A 61 -18.89 14.75 -2.42
CA CYS A 61 -18.23 15.41 -3.54
C CYS A 61 -18.34 14.56 -4.82
N HIS A 62 -18.88 15.13 -5.89
CA HIS A 62 -18.99 14.48 -7.20
C HIS A 62 -17.78 14.71 -8.10
N GLY A 63 -16.87 15.61 -7.70
CA GLY A 63 -15.60 15.88 -8.33
C GLY A 63 -14.43 15.26 -7.54
N LYS A 64 -13.38 16.07 -7.39
CA LYS A 64 -12.17 15.72 -6.62
C LYS A 64 -11.92 16.75 -5.52
N ILE A 65 -11.04 16.40 -4.58
CA ILE A 65 -10.52 17.32 -3.59
C ILE A 65 -9.27 17.99 -4.14
N VAL A 66 -9.30 19.29 -4.35
CA VAL A 66 -8.14 20.07 -4.78
C VAL A 66 -7.51 20.73 -3.56
N ILE A 67 -6.33 20.24 -3.17
CA ILE A 67 -5.63 20.74 -1.98
C ILE A 67 -4.62 21.81 -2.42
N THR A 68 -4.57 22.91 -1.67
CA THR A 68 -3.66 24.02 -1.97
C THR A 68 -3.00 24.55 -0.70
N GLY A 69 -1.80 25.08 -0.83
CA GLY A 69 -1.00 25.62 0.25
C GLY A 69 0.36 26.09 -0.27
N ILE A 70 1.04 26.98 0.46
CA ILE A 70 2.35 27.52 0.08
C ILE A 70 3.45 27.02 1.03
N GLY A 71 4.67 26.85 0.54
CA GLY A 71 5.82 26.45 1.33
C GLY A 71 5.60 25.09 2.04
N LYS A 72 5.87 25.04 3.35
CA LYS A 72 5.72 23.80 4.14
C LYS A 72 4.27 23.33 4.22
N SER A 73 3.29 24.24 4.28
CA SER A 73 1.86 23.89 4.19
C SER A 73 1.52 23.25 2.84
N GLY A 74 2.16 23.69 1.76
CA GLY A 74 2.01 23.09 0.43
C GLY A 74 2.55 21.66 0.37
N LEU A 75 3.73 21.41 0.95
CA LEU A 75 4.30 20.05 1.05
C LEU A 75 3.39 19.11 1.84
N ILE A 76 2.81 19.59 2.94
CA ILE A 76 1.81 18.83 3.69
C ILE A 76 0.56 18.59 2.84
N GLY A 77 0.10 19.59 2.09
CA GLY A 77 -1.03 19.47 1.17
C GLY A 77 -0.80 18.40 0.10
N GLN A 78 0.40 18.33 -0.47
CA GLN A 78 0.79 17.28 -1.43
C GLN A 78 0.72 15.88 -0.79
N LYS A 79 1.24 15.73 0.45
CA LYS A 79 1.17 14.46 1.18
C LYS A 79 -0.29 14.07 1.44
N ILE A 80 -1.14 15.00 1.87
CA ILE A 80 -2.56 14.73 2.12
C ILE A 80 -3.27 14.30 0.82
N ALA A 81 -3.02 14.98 -0.30
CA ALA A 81 -3.57 14.61 -1.60
C ALA A 81 -3.18 13.17 -1.98
N SER A 82 -1.90 12.83 -1.84
CA SER A 82 -1.39 11.48 -2.09
C SER A 82 -2.05 10.43 -1.19
N THR A 83 -2.21 10.72 0.10
CA THR A 83 -2.89 9.82 1.05
C THR A 83 -4.37 9.62 0.65
N MET A 84 -5.09 10.68 0.30
CA MET A 84 -6.48 10.59 -0.14
C MET A 84 -6.64 9.73 -1.38
N VAL A 85 -5.78 9.92 -2.40
CA VAL A 85 -5.81 9.11 -3.63
C VAL A 85 -5.55 7.64 -3.31
N SER A 86 -4.55 7.35 -2.50
CA SER A 86 -4.20 5.97 -2.13
C SER A 86 -5.24 5.27 -1.26
N THR A 87 -6.15 6.03 -0.64
CA THR A 87 -7.25 5.54 0.19
C THR A 87 -8.63 5.71 -0.46
N GLY A 88 -8.69 5.92 -1.79
CA GLY A 88 -9.92 5.89 -2.57
C GLY A 88 -10.69 7.21 -2.65
N THR A 89 -10.09 8.33 -2.24
CA THR A 89 -10.67 9.66 -2.44
C THR A 89 -9.94 10.38 -3.56
N PRO A 90 -10.60 10.71 -4.69
CA PRO A 90 -9.99 11.48 -5.76
C PRO A 90 -9.48 12.82 -5.25
N ALA A 91 -8.19 13.08 -5.35
CA ALA A 91 -7.57 14.31 -4.88
C ALA A 91 -6.38 14.72 -5.77
N THR A 92 -6.04 15.99 -5.75
CA THR A 92 -4.86 16.54 -6.40
C THR A 92 -4.35 17.74 -5.63
N PHE A 93 -3.10 18.12 -5.87
CA PHE A 93 -2.51 19.33 -5.32
C PHE A 93 -2.44 20.41 -6.41
N LEU A 94 -2.83 21.63 -6.05
CA LEU A 94 -2.67 22.84 -6.86
C LEU A 94 -1.76 23.82 -6.11
N HIS A 95 -0.59 24.12 -6.70
CA HIS A 95 0.25 25.18 -6.16
C HIS A 95 -0.44 26.55 -6.41
N PRO A 96 -0.65 27.39 -5.37
CA PRO A 96 -1.45 28.60 -5.55
C PRO A 96 -0.82 29.59 -6.52
N SER A 97 0.51 29.69 -6.63
CA SER A 97 1.17 30.53 -7.62
C SER A 97 0.88 30.06 -9.04
N GLU A 98 0.94 28.75 -9.33
CA GLU A 98 0.58 28.18 -10.64
C GLU A 98 -0.93 28.40 -10.91
N GLY A 99 -1.74 28.32 -9.86
CA GLY A 99 -3.17 28.65 -9.93
C GLY A 99 -3.44 30.06 -10.43
N MET A 100 -2.64 31.06 -10.03
CA MET A 100 -2.74 32.44 -10.56
C MET A 100 -2.33 32.55 -12.02
N HIS A 101 -1.54 31.61 -12.56
CA HIS A 101 -1.04 31.61 -13.92
C HIS A 101 -1.76 30.64 -14.86
N GLY A 102 -2.92 30.08 -14.44
CA GLY A 102 -3.79 29.31 -15.33
C GLY A 102 -4.17 27.94 -14.82
N ASP A 103 -3.39 27.31 -13.92
CA ASP A 103 -3.65 25.95 -13.41
C ASP A 103 -4.95 25.89 -12.58
N ILE A 104 -5.50 27.02 -12.16
CA ILE A 104 -6.85 27.10 -11.56
C ILE A 104 -7.92 26.49 -12.50
N GLY A 105 -7.66 26.41 -13.80
CA GLY A 105 -8.52 25.76 -14.79
C GLY A 105 -8.75 24.27 -14.55
N MET A 106 -7.95 23.62 -13.69
CA MET A 106 -8.19 22.24 -13.28
C MET A 106 -9.35 22.09 -12.27
N VAL A 107 -9.80 23.18 -11.65
CA VAL A 107 -10.88 23.22 -10.65
C VAL A 107 -12.21 23.34 -11.35
N HIS A 108 -13.18 22.52 -10.96
CA HIS A 108 -14.55 22.54 -11.46
C HIS A 108 -15.53 22.83 -10.31
N GLY A 109 -16.74 23.29 -10.64
CA GLY A 109 -17.77 23.60 -9.65
C GLY A 109 -18.24 22.39 -8.81
N SER A 110 -17.98 21.18 -9.28
CA SER A 110 -18.24 19.94 -8.54
C SER A 110 -17.11 19.53 -7.57
N ASP A 111 -15.99 20.24 -7.60
CA ASP A 111 -14.83 19.97 -6.75
C ASP A 111 -14.95 20.67 -5.39
N ILE A 112 -14.15 20.23 -4.45
CA ILE A 112 -13.91 20.92 -3.17
C ILE A 112 -12.46 21.37 -3.17
N VAL A 113 -12.23 22.65 -2.91
CA VAL A 113 -10.89 23.18 -2.68
C VAL A 113 -10.63 23.16 -1.17
N MET A 114 -9.51 22.56 -0.75
CA MET A 114 -9.03 22.55 0.63
C MET A 114 -7.76 23.39 0.72
N ALA A 115 -7.85 24.57 1.32
CA ALA A 115 -6.71 25.48 1.48
C ALA A 115 -6.08 25.34 2.87
N ILE A 116 -4.76 25.19 2.93
CA ILE A 116 -3.99 25.01 4.16
C ILE A 116 -3.11 26.26 4.37
N SER A 117 -3.40 27.03 5.42
CA SER A 117 -2.61 28.20 5.80
C SER A 117 -2.72 28.49 7.30
N LYS A 118 -1.60 28.42 8.04
CA LYS A 118 -1.58 28.72 9.48
C LYS A 118 -2.13 30.12 9.79
N SER A 119 -1.65 31.13 9.09
CA SER A 119 -2.05 32.54 9.28
C SER A 119 -3.39 32.85 8.60
N GLY A 120 -3.70 32.16 7.49
CA GLY A 120 -4.82 32.49 6.62
C GLY A 120 -4.70 33.83 5.87
N GLU A 121 -3.46 34.34 5.72
CA GLU A 121 -3.15 35.64 5.10
C GLU A 121 -2.09 35.50 3.99
N SER A 122 -1.89 34.31 3.43
CA SER A 122 -0.94 34.08 2.32
C SER A 122 -1.49 34.68 1.02
N ASP A 123 -0.78 35.64 0.45
CA ASP A 123 -1.22 36.42 -0.73
C ASP A 123 -1.50 35.51 -1.92
N GLU A 124 -0.67 34.47 -2.15
CA GLU A 124 -0.81 33.54 -3.27
C GLU A 124 -2.11 32.74 -3.15
N ILE A 125 -2.48 32.32 -1.94
CA ILE A 125 -3.74 31.59 -1.71
C ILE A 125 -4.91 32.56 -1.86
N LEU A 126 -4.83 33.74 -1.27
CA LEU A 126 -5.87 34.76 -1.38
C LEU A 126 -6.10 35.19 -2.83
N GLY A 127 -5.05 35.20 -3.65
CA GLY A 127 -5.10 35.56 -5.07
C GLY A 127 -5.97 34.63 -5.93
N ILE A 128 -6.10 33.35 -5.55
CA ILE A 128 -6.92 32.38 -6.30
C ILE A 128 -8.36 32.28 -5.79
N ILE A 129 -8.69 32.82 -4.60
CA ILE A 129 -10.02 32.71 -3.99
C ILE A 129 -11.14 33.28 -4.87
N PRO A 130 -10.98 34.48 -5.51
CA PRO A 130 -12.04 35.01 -6.38
C PRO A 130 -12.39 34.08 -7.54
N SER A 131 -11.38 33.40 -8.11
CA SER A 131 -11.57 32.42 -9.18
C SER A 131 -12.29 31.18 -8.67
N ILE A 132 -11.91 30.62 -7.51
CA ILE A 132 -12.56 29.47 -6.89
C ILE A 132 -14.06 29.76 -6.67
N LYS A 133 -14.37 30.93 -6.13
CA LYS A 133 -15.77 31.34 -5.91
C LYS A 133 -16.55 31.51 -7.21
N LYS A 134 -15.93 32.07 -8.26
CA LYS A 134 -16.57 32.26 -9.57
C LYS A 134 -16.81 30.92 -10.28
N ILE A 135 -15.91 29.94 -10.10
CA ILE A 135 -16.07 28.57 -10.58
C ILE A 135 -17.21 27.86 -9.84
N GLY A 136 -17.48 28.25 -8.60
CA GLY A 136 -18.54 27.64 -7.77
C GLY A 136 -18.09 26.43 -6.98
N ALA A 137 -16.78 26.18 -6.87
CA ALA A 137 -16.23 25.13 -6.02
C ALA A 137 -16.36 25.51 -4.53
N ARG A 138 -16.65 24.52 -3.68
CA ARG A 138 -16.71 24.73 -2.23
C ARG A 138 -15.29 24.87 -1.68
N LEU A 139 -15.14 25.75 -0.66
CA LEU A 139 -13.86 26.05 -0.03
C LEU A 139 -13.86 25.60 1.44
N ILE A 140 -13.02 24.61 1.76
CA ILE A 140 -12.68 24.22 3.13
C ILE A 140 -11.32 24.84 3.46
N VAL A 141 -11.17 25.38 4.65
CA VAL A 141 -9.93 26.02 5.10
C VAL A 141 -9.42 25.34 6.37
N ILE A 142 -8.16 24.90 6.37
CA ILE A 142 -7.42 24.45 7.54
C ILE A 142 -6.52 25.60 8.00
N THR A 143 -6.78 26.15 9.19
CA THR A 143 -6.05 27.32 9.69
C THR A 143 -6.02 27.38 11.22
N ALA A 144 -4.98 28.03 11.78
CA ALA A 144 -4.92 28.37 13.20
C ALA A 144 -5.66 29.69 13.53
N LYS A 145 -6.10 30.45 12.52
CA LYS A 145 -6.70 31.79 12.68
C LYS A 145 -8.10 31.85 12.06
N PRO A 146 -9.16 31.48 12.80
CA PRO A 146 -10.54 31.47 12.28
C PRO A 146 -11.05 32.84 11.86
N GLY A 147 -10.44 33.95 12.35
CA GLY A 147 -10.75 35.30 11.95
C GLY A 147 -9.97 35.83 10.74
N SER A 148 -9.14 35.00 10.09
CA SER A 148 -8.30 35.41 8.96
C SER A 148 -9.10 35.74 7.70
N THR A 149 -8.47 36.41 6.74
CA THR A 149 -9.07 36.73 5.44
C THR A 149 -9.45 35.45 4.67
N LEU A 150 -8.62 34.44 4.70
CA LEU A 150 -8.92 33.14 4.07
C LEU A 150 -10.14 32.46 4.72
N ALA A 151 -10.18 32.42 6.07
CA ALA A 151 -11.27 31.84 6.82
C ALA A 151 -12.62 32.53 6.55
N ARG A 152 -12.65 33.85 6.48
CA ARG A 152 -13.88 34.62 6.14
C ARG A 152 -14.42 34.31 4.74
N ASN A 153 -13.60 33.78 3.87
CA ASN A 153 -13.98 33.35 2.52
C ASN A 153 -14.38 31.88 2.42
N ALA A 154 -14.18 31.10 3.45
CA ALA A 154 -14.46 29.67 3.48
C ALA A 154 -15.96 29.34 3.59
N ASP A 155 -16.35 28.20 3.02
CA ASP A 155 -17.64 27.57 3.29
C ASP A 155 -17.58 26.79 4.63
N LEU A 156 -16.41 26.26 4.97
CA LEU A 156 -16.13 25.51 6.20
C LEU A 156 -14.71 25.78 6.69
N ILE A 157 -14.54 25.90 8.01
CA ILE A 157 -13.26 26.16 8.65
C ILE A 157 -12.92 25.03 9.59
N LEU A 158 -11.78 24.38 9.39
CA LEU A 158 -11.20 23.41 10.30
C LEU A 158 -10.09 24.10 11.09
N VAL A 159 -10.40 24.43 12.34
CA VAL A 159 -9.47 25.15 13.20
C VAL A 159 -8.41 24.19 13.75
N THR A 160 -7.15 24.50 13.49
CA THR A 160 -6.00 23.82 14.08
C THR A 160 -5.38 24.70 15.15
N PRO A 161 -5.70 24.52 16.45
CA PRO A 161 -5.20 25.40 17.49
C PRO A 161 -3.69 25.23 17.64
N VAL A 162 -2.94 26.24 17.23
CA VAL A 162 -1.47 26.31 17.31
C VAL A 162 -1.10 27.63 17.96
N ASP A 163 -0.58 27.57 19.18
CA ASP A 163 -0.15 28.78 19.91
C ASP A 163 1.23 29.21 19.45
N GLU A 164 2.16 28.25 19.36
CA GLU A 164 3.55 28.49 18.96
C GLU A 164 4.10 27.35 18.11
N GLU A 165 5.15 27.64 17.39
CA GLU A 165 5.95 26.63 16.71
C GLU A 165 7.05 26.11 17.65
N ALA A 166 7.50 24.88 17.48
CA ALA A 166 8.61 24.34 18.24
C ALA A 166 9.96 25.01 17.91
N CYS A 167 10.03 25.73 16.81
CA CYS A 167 11.17 26.56 16.44
C CYS A 167 11.45 27.63 17.51
N PRO A 168 12.69 27.78 18.04
CA PRO A 168 13.04 28.76 19.05
C PRO A 168 12.70 30.20 18.67
N LEU A 169 12.64 30.50 17.35
CA LEU A 169 12.27 31.81 16.82
C LEU A 169 10.75 31.92 16.55
N ASN A 170 9.99 30.89 16.81
CA ASN A 170 8.56 30.78 16.46
C ASN A 170 8.25 31.09 14.99
N MET A 171 9.20 30.84 14.08
CA MET A 171 9.11 31.17 12.65
C MET A 171 8.95 29.96 11.76
N ALA A 172 9.78 28.91 11.98
CA ALA A 172 9.75 27.72 11.13
C ALA A 172 8.51 26.89 11.48
N PRO A 173 7.64 26.59 10.47
CA PRO A 173 6.47 25.74 10.70
C PRO A 173 6.87 24.33 11.14
N THR A 174 6.35 23.90 12.28
CA THR A 174 6.54 22.61 12.94
C THR A 174 5.19 22.15 13.50
N CYS A 175 4.76 22.65 14.65
CA CYS A 175 3.47 22.33 15.26
C CYS A 175 2.28 22.57 14.30
N SER A 176 2.31 23.65 13.52
CA SER A 176 1.27 23.96 12.55
C SER A 176 1.20 22.95 11.40
N THR A 177 2.35 22.51 10.90
CA THR A 177 2.42 21.51 9.82
C THR A 177 2.05 20.13 10.31
N THR A 178 2.47 19.74 11.51
CA THR A 178 2.08 18.48 12.16
C THR A 178 0.57 18.43 12.40
N ALA A 179 -0.03 19.50 12.92
CA ALA A 179 -1.49 19.59 13.10
C ALA A 179 -2.24 19.46 11.78
N ALA A 180 -1.83 20.20 10.74
CA ALA A 180 -2.45 20.12 9.42
C ALA A 180 -2.34 18.72 8.78
N LEU A 181 -1.20 18.06 8.94
CA LEU A 181 -0.97 16.69 8.49
C LEU A 181 -1.94 15.72 9.16
N VAL A 182 -2.04 15.77 10.49
CA VAL A 182 -2.92 14.89 11.26
C VAL A 182 -4.39 15.11 10.91
N VAL A 183 -4.82 16.35 10.68
CA VAL A 183 -6.18 16.64 10.17
C VAL A 183 -6.40 15.98 8.81
N GLY A 184 -5.48 16.17 7.88
CA GLY A 184 -5.59 15.57 6.54
C GLY A 184 -5.66 14.05 6.57
N ASP A 185 -4.83 13.41 7.38
CA ASP A 185 -4.85 11.95 7.56
C ASP A 185 -6.15 11.48 8.22
N ALA A 186 -6.63 12.19 9.25
CA ALA A 186 -7.90 11.88 9.90
C ALA A 186 -9.08 11.95 8.92
N LEU A 187 -9.14 12.99 8.07
CA LEU A 187 -10.13 13.11 7.02
C LEU A 187 -10.05 11.96 6.00
N ALA A 188 -8.84 11.66 5.50
CA ALA A 188 -8.63 10.60 4.51
C ALA A 188 -9.06 9.23 5.04
N ILE A 189 -8.65 8.87 6.25
CA ILE A 189 -8.98 7.57 6.87
C ILE A 189 -10.47 7.48 7.24
N THR A 190 -11.08 8.59 7.67
CA THR A 190 -12.52 8.62 7.93
C THR A 190 -13.32 8.40 6.63
N LEU A 191 -12.95 9.05 5.54
CA LEU A 191 -13.56 8.85 4.22
C LEU A 191 -13.35 7.42 3.70
N MET A 192 -12.17 6.86 3.85
CA MET A 192 -11.84 5.47 3.54
C MET A 192 -12.80 4.51 4.25
N LYS A 193 -13.01 4.70 5.56
CA LYS A 193 -13.93 3.90 6.38
C LYS A 193 -15.40 4.05 5.91
N LEU A 194 -15.85 5.28 5.67
CA LEU A 194 -17.22 5.56 5.25
C LEU A 194 -17.54 5.05 3.83
N ARG A 195 -16.53 4.89 2.98
CA ARG A 195 -16.65 4.31 1.63
C ARG A 195 -16.53 2.79 1.62
N ASN A 196 -16.32 2.16 2.79
CA ASN A 196 -16.09 0.71 2.90
C ASN A 196 -14.94 0.22 2.00
N PHE A 197 -13.87 1.02 1.94
CA PHE A 197 -12.67 0.73 1.14
C PHE A 197 -11.98 -0.53 1.66
N LYS A 198 -11.73 -1.48 0.76
CA LYS A 198 -11.25 -2.82 1.08
C LYS A 198 -9.76 -3.00 0.76
N PRO A 199 -9.11 -4.04 1.31
CA PRO A 199 -7.74 -4.38 0.94
C PRO A 199 -7.53 -4.58 -0.57
N GLU A 200 -8.53 -5.11 -1.28
CA GLU A 200 -8.51 -5.31 -2.73
C GLU A 200 -8.47 -3.97 -3.49
N ASP A 201 -9.21 -2.96 -3.00
CA ASP A 201 -9.18 -1.60 -3.55
C ASP A 201 -7.80 -0.96 -3.35
N PHE A 202 -7.19 -1.18 -2.16
CA PHE A 202 -5.83 -0.71 -1.88
C PHE A 202 -4.80 -1.36 -2.79
N ALA A 203 -4.94 -2.66 -3.04
CA ALA A 203 -4.08 -3.41 -3.94
C ALA A 203 -4.15 -2.87 -5.38
N LEU A 204 -5.36 -2.51 -5.84
CA LEU A 204 -5.57 -1.93 -7.17
C LEU A 204 -4.79 -0.61 -7.36
N TYR A 205 -4.71 0.22 -6.32
CA TYR A 205 -3.96 1.49 -6.36
C TYR A 205 -2.46 1.32 -6.10
N HIS A 206 -2.02 0.15 -5.58
CA HIS A 206 -0.62 -0.16 -5.27
C HIS A 206 -0.12 -1.45 -5.95
N PRO A 207 -0.25 -1.59 -7.29
CA PRO A 207 -0.01 -2.85 -7.99
C PRO A 207 1.45 -3.33 -7.90
N GLY A 208 2.40 -2.42 -7.69
CA GLY A 208 3.82 -2.75 -7.56
C GLY A 208 4.25 -3.21 -6.17
N GLY A 209 3.43 -2.99 -5.13
CA GLY A 209 3.73 -3.35 -3.76
C GLY A 209 3.53 -4.85 -3.46
N GLN A 210 4.21 -5.39 -2.45
CA GLN A 210 4.03 -6.79 -2.01
C GLN A 210 2.56 -7.08 -1.68
N LEU A 211 1.87 -6.16 -0.98
CA LEU A 211 0.46 -6.31 -0.65
C LEU A 211 -0.41 -6.36 -1.91
N GLY A 212 -0.11 -5.51 -2.92
CA GLY A 212 -0.81 -5.50 -4.21
C GLY A 212 -0.71 -6.85 -4.91
N LYS A 213 0.50 -7.38 -5.05
CA LYS A 213 0.75 -8.68 -5.66
C LYS A 213 0.01 -9.82 -4.96
N ARG A 214 0.05 -9.85 -3.61
CA ARG A 214 -0.64 -10.88 -2.80
C ARG A 214 -2.15 -10.88 -2.99
N LEU A 215 -2.76 -9.74 -3.16
CA LEU A 215 -4.22 -9.59 -3.25
C LEU A 215 -4.75 -9.66 -4.69
N LEU A 216 -3.95 -9.28 -5.69
CA LEU A 216 -4.38 -9.20 -7.09
C LEU A 216 -4.10 -10.48 -7.89
N LEU A 217 -2.95 -11.14 -7.67
CA LEU A 217 -2.58 -12.28 -8.50
C LEU A 217 -3.46 -13.49 -8.23
N ASP A 218 -4.04 -14.03 -9.29
CA ASP A 218 -4.70 -15.33 -9.30
C ASP A 218 -3.70 -16.43 -9.67
N VAL A 219 -4.03 -17.69 -9.37
CA VAL A 219 -3.21 -18.85 -9.70
C VAL A 219 -2.90 -18.90 -11.20
N LYS A 220 -3.86 -18.58 -12.08
CA LYS A 220 -3.69 -18.55 -13.54
C LYS A 220 -2.62 -17.55 -14.02
N ASP A 221 -2.35 -16.47 -13.25
CA ASP A 221 -1.37 -15.43 -13.60
C ASP A 221 0.08 -15.87 -13.33
N VAL A 222 0.26 -16.97 -12.56
CA VAL A 222 1.55 -17.46 -12.09
C VAL A 222 1.83 -18.88 -12.56
N MET A 223 0.80 -19.68 -12.81
CA MET A 223 0.94 -21.09 -13.22
C MET A 223 1.68 -21.25 -14.55
N ARG A 224 2.30 -22.40 -14.74
CA ARG A 224 2.79 -22.87 -16.02
C ARG A 224 1.65 -23.56 -16.76
N GLY A 225 1.10 -22.88 -17.74
CA GLY A 225 -0.02 -23.36 -18.55
C GLY A 225 0.37 -23.62 -20.02
N GLY A 226 -0.57 -24.11 -20.83
CA GLY A 226 -0.36 -24.40 -22.24
C GLY A 226 0.81 -25.37 -22.47
N ASP A 227 1.72 -25.02 -23.39
CA ASP A 227 2.89 -25.84 -23.70
C ASP A 227 3.85 -26.04 -22.53
N ALA A 228 3.80 -25.23 -21.48
CA ALA A 228 4.61 -25.38 -20.28
C ALA A 228 3.97 -26.28 -19.21
N ASN A 229 2.72 -26.70 -19.40
CA ASN A 229 2.00 -27.56 -18.47
C ASN A 229 2.51 -29.01 -18.58
N PRO A 230 3.10 -29.60 -17.49
CA PRO A 230 3.57 -30.99 -17.51
C PRO A 230 2.40 -31.93 -17.25
N ILE A 231 1.86 -32.54 -18.31
CA ILE A 231 0.75 -33.49 -18.22
C ILE A 231 1.04 -34.75 -19.03
N VAL A 232 0.57 -35.88 -18.55
CA VAL A 232 0.58 -37.15 -19.27
C VAL A 232 -0.69 -37.96 -19.01
N GLU A 233 -1.13 -38.75 -19.95
CA GLU A 233 -2.18 -39.74 -19.70
C GLU A 233 -1.64 -40.92 -18.87
N ALA A 234 -2.52 -41.56 -18.09
CA ALA A 234 -2.15 -42.71 -17.24
C ALA A 234 -1.62 -43.94 -18.05
N THR A 235 -1.86 -43.95 -19.36
CA THR A 235 -1.51 -45.05 -20.31
C THR A 235 -0.10 -44.95 -20.87
N VAL A 236 0.57 -43.79 -20.77
CA VAL A 236 1.91 -43.60 -21.35
C VAL A 236 2.99 -44.38 -20.57
N SER A 237 4.14 -44.62 -21.20
CA SER A 237 5.26 -45.29 -20.52
C SER A 237 5.91 -44.37 -19.47
N VAL A 238 6.52 -44.96 -18.43
CA VAL A 238 7.33 -44.20 -17.46
C VAL A 238 8.45 -43.44 -18.14
N LYS A 239 9.02 -43.97 -19.21
CA LYS A 239 10.06 -43.32 -19.99
C LYS A 239 9.55 -42.01 -20.62
N ASP A 240 8.38 -42.04 -21.25
CA ASP A 240 7.78 -40.85 -21.87
C ASP A 240 7.39 -39.82 -20.81
N MET A 241 6.85 -40.26 -19.67
CA MET A 241 6.61 -39.42 -18.51
C MET A 241 7.88 -38.70 -18.02
N LEU A 242 9.03 -39.42 -17.94
CA LEU A 242 10.30 -38.80 -17.55
C LEU A 242 10.79 -37.76 -18.56
N PHE A 243 10.56 -38.00 -19.87
CA PHE A 243 10.85 -37.02 -20.92
C PHE A 243 10.00 -35.76 -20.73
N GLU A 244 8.72 -35.91 -20.43
CA GLU A 244 7.82 -34.78 -20.20
C GLU A 244 8.27 -33.91 -18.98
N ILE A 245 8.58 -34.58 -17.84
CA ILE A 245 9.08 -33.86 -16.62
C ILE A 245 10.37 -33.10 -16.95
N THR A 246 11.30 -33.74 -17.70
CA THR A 246 12.60 -33.15 -18.04
C THR A 246 12.47 -31.98 -19.00
N ASN A 247 11.71 -32.16 -20.09
CA ASN A 247 11.51 -31.14 -21.11
C ASN A 247 10.83 -29.88 -20.54
N LYS A 248 9.84 -30.06 -19.66
CA LYS A 248 9.13 -28.95 -19.00
C LYS A 248 9.88 -28.38 -17.78
N ARG A 249 10.99 -29.04 -17.36
CA ARG A 249 11.77 -28.64 -16.17
C ARG A 249 10.88 -28.46 -14.94
N ALA A 250 9.93 -29.36 -14.76
CA ALA A 250 8.87 -29.20 -13.80
C ALA A 250 9.09 -29.94 -12.49
N GLY A 251 9.96 -30.98 -12.47
CA GLY A 251 10.18 -31.83 -11.30
C GLY A 251 8.97 -32.67 -10.89
N ALA A 252 7.87 -32.52 -11.65
CA ALA A 252 6.63 -33.25 -11.44
C ALA A 252 5.80 -33.29 -12.74
N VAL A 253 4.79 -34.16 -12.78
CA VAL A 253 3.84 -34.24 -13.88
C VAL A 253 2.45 -34.61 -13.36
N SER A 254 1.42 -33.96 -13.84
CA SER A 254 0.03 -34.29 -13.58
C SER A 254 -0.38 -35.48 -14.48
N VAL A 255 -0.98 -36.50 -13.88
CA VAL A 255 -1.52 -37.65 -14.59
C VAL A 255 -3.01 -37.45 -14.78
N VAL A 256 -3.49 -37.54 -16.03
CA VAL A 256 -4.85 -37.27 -16.42
C VAL A 256 -5.55 -38.44 -17.10
N ASP A 257 -6.90 -38.38 -17.15
CA ASP A 257 -7.70 -39.28 -17.98
C ASP A 257 -7.83 -38.76 -19.41
N ALA A 258 -8.62 -39.44 -20.25
CA ALA A 258 -8.85 -39.07 -21.65
C ALA A 258 -9.60 -37.73 -21.79
N GLU A 259 -10.31 -37.32 -20.77
CA GLU A 259 -11.02 -36.03 -20.70
C GLU A 259 -10.17 -34.91 -20.06
N GLY A 260 -8.90 -35.18 -19.72
CA GLY A 260 -7.97 -34.22 -19.14
C GLY A 260 -8.16 -33.98 -17.62
N ARG A 261 -8.96 -34.80 -16.92
CA ARG A 261 -9.22 -34.67 -15.50
C ARG A 261 -8.10 -35.27 -14.68
N LEU A 262 -7.81 -34.68 -13.53
CA LEU A 262 -6.71 -35.07 -12.66
C LEU A 262 -6.94 -36.45 -12.02
N LEU A 263 -6.10 -37.43 -12.37
CA LEU A 263 -6.05 -38.76 -11.75
C LEU A 263 -4.99 -38.88 -10.67
N GLY A 264 -3.90 -38.10 -10.78
CA GLY A 264 -2.79 -38.19 -9.85
C GLY A 264 -1.64 -37.23 -10.17
N LEU A 265 -0.62 -37.29 -9.33
CA LEU A 265 0.62 -36.52 -9.48
C LEU A 265 1.82 -37.42 -9.28
N VAL A 266 2.79 -37.34 -10.15
CA VAL A 266 4.12 -37.97 -9.98
C VAL A 266 5.14 -36.85 -9.80
N THR A 267 5.94 -36.94 -8.74
CA THR A 267 7.05 -36.01 -8.45
C THR A 267 8.38 -36.72 -8.53
N ASP A 268 9.48 -35.97 -8.62
CA ASP A 268 10.85 -36.54 -8.53
C ASP A 268 11.06 -37.34 -7.23
N TYR A 269 10.33 -36.99 -6.17
CA TYR A 269 10.37 -37.75 -4.92
C TYR A 269 9.77 -39.13 -5.08
N ASP A 270 8.64 -39.28 -5.77
CA ASP A 270 7.98 -40.57 -5.98
C ASP A 270 8.85 -41.50 -6.84
N ILE A 271 9.51 -40.94 -7.87
CA ILE A 271 10.45 -41.65 -8.72
C ILE A 271 11.65 -42.15 -7.91
N ARG A 272 12.28 -41.28 -7.13
CA ARG A 272 13.43 -41.67 -6.27
C ARG A 272 13.04 -42.73 -5.26
N ARG A 273 11.89 -42.59 -4.60
CA ARG A 273 11.36 -43.58 -3.66
C ARG A 273 11.11 -44.94 -4.31
N ALA A 274 10.64 -44.98 -5.55
CA ALA A 274 10.46 -46.21 -6.29
C ALA A 274 11.82 -46.90 -6.64
N LEU A 275 12.82 -46.10 -7.01
CA LEU A 275 14.19 -46.59 -7.27
C LEU A 275 14.83 -47.14 -6.00
N GLU A 276 14.68 -46.49 -4.84
CA GLU A 276 15.20 -46.96 -3.54
C GLU A 276 14.66 -48.38 -3.17
N LYS A 277 13.42 -48.68 -3.57
CA LYS A 277 12.82 -49.99 -3.32
C LYS A 277 13.35 -51.11 -4.25
N GLY A 278 14.26 -50.79 -5.13
CA GLY A 278 14.97 -51.78 -6.00
C GLY A 278 14.14 -52.34 -7.16
N GLY A 279 13.05 -51.67 -7.56
CA GLY A 279 12.19 -52.08 -8.66
C GLY A 279 12.69 -51.64 -10.05
N ASN A 280 12.26 -52.34 -11.11
CA ASN A 280 12.39 -51.86 -12.50
C ASN A 280 11.39 -50.75 -12.76
N VAL A 281 11.72 -49.51 -12.38
CA VAL A 281 10.84 -48.33 -12.45
C VAL A 281 10.35 -48.07 -13.87
N LEU A 282 11.21 -48.32 -14.90
CA LEU A 282 10.82 -48.11 -16.29
C LEU A 282 9.77 -49.14 -16.79
N GLY A 283 9.65 -50.27 -16.12
CA GLY A 283 8.65 -51.29 -16.42
C GLY A 283 7.36 -51.18 -15.59
N MET A 284 7.28 -50.22 -14.71
CA MET A 284 6.08 -49.98 -13.87
C MET A 284 4.98 -49.22 -14.65
N SER A 285 3.75 -49.36 -14.22
CA SER A 285 2.68 -48.43 -14.65
C SER A 285 2.75 -47.10 -13.87
N ILE A 286 2.43 -46.02 -14.52
CA ILE A 286 2.36 -44.67 -13.88
C ILE A 286 1.41 -44.70 -12.68
N SER A 287 0.29 -45.42 -12.77
CA SER A 287 -0.69 -45.60 -11.69
C SER A 287 -0.12 -46.19 -10.40
N ASN A 288 1.03 -46.91 -10.49
CA ASN A 288 1.73 -47.46 -9.33
C ASN A 288 2.76 -46.49 -8.73
N LEU A 289 3.13 -45.45 -9.46
CA LEU A 289 4.08 -44.40 -9.05
C LEU A 289 3.36 -43.17 -8.48
N MET A 290 2.20 -42.84 -9.06
CA MET A 290 1.51 -41.58 -8.76
C MET A 290 0.90 -41.56 -7.37
N ASN A 291 0.87 -40.37 -6.74
CA ASN A 291 -0.04 -40.05 -5.70
C ASN A 291 -1.45 -39.87 -6.31
N LYS A 292 -2.41 -40.73 -5.89
CA LYS A 292 -3.76 -40.79 -6.45
C LYS A 292 -4.72 -39.72 -5.84
N THR A 293 -4.28 -39.03 -4.81
CA THR A 293 -5.05 -37.98 -4.12
C THR A 293 -4.19 -36.74 -3.93
N PRO A 294 -3.69 -36.13 -5.03
CA PRO A 294 -2.86 -34.95 -4.92
C PRO A 294 -3.70 -33.76 -4.45
N THR A 295 -3.08 -32.89 -3.65
CA THR A 295 -3.63 -31.56 -3.41
C THR A 295 -3.48 -30.74 -4.69
N PHE A 296 -4.51 -30.00 -5.06
CA PHE A 296 -4.55 -29.12 -6.22
C PHE A 296 -5.16 -27.77 -5.85
N VAL A 297 -5.11 -26.80 -6.74
CA VAL A 297 -5.73 -25.49 -6.63
C VAL A 297 -6.52 -25.15 -7.90
N TYR A 298 -7.52 -24.29 -7.76
CA TYR A 298 -8.27 -23.78 -8.93
C TYR A 298 -7.57 -22.57 -9.53
N GLU A 299 -7.72 -22.39 -10.84
CA GLU A 299 -7.12 -21.27 -11.61
C GLU A 299 -7.56 -19.89 -11.13
N ASP A 300 -8.78 -19.78 -10.62
CA ASP A 300 -9.42 -18.56 -10.14
C ASP A 300 -9.22 -18.29 -8.64
N GLU A 301 -8.47 -19.14 -7.94
CA GLU A 301 -8.04 -18.87 -6.57
C GLU A 301 -6.89 -17.86 -6.54
N LYS A 302 -6.74 -17.16 -5.41
CA LYS A 302 -5.60 -16.25 -5.23
C LYS A 302 -4.28 -17.01 -5.13
N ALA A 303 -3.24 -16.51 -5.81
CA ALA A 303 -1.92 -17.14 -5.81
C ALA A 303 -1.32 -17.26 -4.40
N ILE A 304 -1.63 -16.32 -3.49
CA ILE A 304 -1.25 -16.41 -2.08
C ILE A 304 -1.86 -17.63 -1.39
N ARG A 305 -3.06 -18.06 -1.79
CA ARG A 305 -3.69 -19.26 -1.25
C ARG A 305 -2.91 -20.53 -1.65
N ALA A 306 -2.41 -20.57 -2.89
CA ALA A 306 -1.53 -21.67 -3.31
C ALA A 306 -0.25 -21.72 -2.47
N LEU A 307 0.36 -20.56 -2.19
CA LEU A 307 1.54 -20.46 -1.32
C LEU A 307 1.25 -20.98 0.10
N GLU A 308 0.13 -20.56 0.70
CA GLU A 308 -0.28 -21.05 2.03
C GLU A 308 -0.44 -22.58 2.06
N ILE A 309 -1.07 -23.16 1.03
CA ILE A 309 -1.25 -24.62 0.90
C ILE A 309 0.11 -25.32 0.76
N MET A 310 1.08 -24.69 0.09
CA MET A 310 2.41 -25.25 -0.10
C MET A 310 3.25 -25.22 1.18
N GLU A 311 3.21 -24.11 1.95
CA GLU A 311 4.11 -23.84 3.08
C GLU A 311 3.57 -24.28 4.43
N ASN A 312 2.26 -24.14 4.69
CA ASN A 312 1.65 -24.41 6.02
C ASN A 312 1.50 -25.91 6.31
N ARG A 313 2.61 -26.64 6.22
CA ARG A 313 2.66 -28.13 6.41
C ARG A 313 4.00 -28.55 6.98
N ASP A 314 4.02 -29.68 7.66
CA ASP A 314 5.26 -30.30 8.15
C ASP A 314 6.23 -30.64 7.00
N LYS A 315 5.70 -30.95 5.82
CA LYS A 315 6.45 -31.20 4.57
C LYS A 315 5.90 -30.32 3.47
N PRO A 316 6.57 -29.20 3.16
CA PRO A 316 6.13 -28.27 2.12
C PRO A 316 6.00 -28.93 0.75
N PHE A 317 5.01 -28.52 -0.02
CA PHE A 317 4.89 -28.90 -1.42
C PHE A 317 5.69 -27.94 -2.29
N LEU A 318 6.39 -28.47 -3.28
CA LEU A 318 7.11 -27.65 -4.26
C LEU A 318 6.26 -27.33 -5.49
N VAL A 319 5.24 -28.15 -5.73
CA VAL A 319 4.34 -28.02 -6.89
C VAL A 319 2.91 -28.37 -6.49
N LEU A 320 1.94 -27.76 -7.18
CA LEU A 320 0.53 -28.13 -7.14
C LEU A 320 -0.03 -28.16 -8.55
N PRO A 321 -0.80 -29.20 -8.94
CA PRO A 321 -1.64 -29.15 -10.13
C PRO A 321 -2.64 -28.01 -10.06
N VAL A 322 -2.90 -27.36 -11.19
CA VAL A 322 -3.94 -26.34 -11.33
C VAL A 322 -5.04 -26.89 -12.20
N VAL A 323 -6.27 -26.81 -11.71
CA VAL A 323 -7.44 -27.30 -12.43
C VAL A 323 -8.46 -26.17 -12.67
N ASN A 324 -9.25 -26.33 -13.69
CA ASN A 324 -10.43 -25.49 -13.91
C ASN A 324 -11.65 -26.03 -13.12
N ARG A 325 -12.79 -25.36 -13.21
CA ARG A 325 -14.03 -25.77 -12.52
C ARG A 325 -14.68 -27.06 -13.07
N ARG A 326 -14.13 -27.63 -14.15
CA ARG A 326 -14.50 -28.95 -14.67
C ARG A 326 -13.52 -30.06 -14.22
N GLU A 327 -12.60 -29.73 -13.32
CA GLU A 327 -11.52 -30.61 -12.83
C GLU A 327 -10.50 -31.03 -13.91
N GLU A 328 -10.48 -30.33 -15.07
CA GLU A 328 -9.45 -30.53 -16.10
C GLU A 328 -8.16 -29.82 -15.68
N VAL A 329 -7.02 -30.50 -15.86
CA VAL A 329 -5.69 -29.96 -15.54
C VAL A 329 -5.28 -28.96 -16.61
N ILE A 330 -5.17 -27.69 -16.23
CA ILE A 330 -4.83 -26.59 -17.13
C ILE A 330 -3.43 -26.00 -16.88
N GLY A 331 -2.79 -26.38 -15.78
CA GLY A 331 -1.45 -25.90 -15.43
C GLY A 331 -0.86 -26.58 -14.21
N MET A 332 0.35 -26.13 -13.89
CA MET A 332 1.05 -26.46 -12.66
C MET A 332 1.66 -25.21 -12.05
N ILE A 333 1.53 -25.04 -10.74
CA ILE A 333 2.15 -23.94 -10.02
C ILE A 333 3.36 -24.45 -9.23
N HIS A 334 4.44 -23.73 -9.29
CA HIS A 334 5.67 -24.03 -8.56
C HIS A 334 5.88 -22.99 -7.46
N LEU A 335 6.35 -23.41 -6.29
CA LEU A 335 6.74 -22.54 -5.20
C LEU A 335 7.75 -21.48 -5.66
N HIS A 336 8.73 -21.87 -6.48
CA HIS A 336 9.73 -20.94 -7.02
C HIS A 336 9.10 -19.85 -7.90
N ASP A 337 8.07 -20.18 -8.69
CA ASP A 337 7.39 -19.20 -9.55
C ASP A 337 6.59 -18.18 -8.73
N LEU A 338 6.00 -18.60 -7.59
CA LEU A 338 5.35 -17.72 -6.63
C LEU A 338 6.36 -16.74 -6.01
N VAL A 339 7.49 -17.27 -5.50
CA VAL A 339 8.56 -16.45 -4.91
C VAL A 339 9.15 -15.46 -5.93
N ALA A 340 9.36 -15.90 -7.19
CA ALA A 340 9.85 -15.02 -8.26
C ALA A 340 8.88 -13.86 -8.58
N ARG A 341 7.59 -14.01 -8.33
CA ARG A 341 6.59 -12.95 -8.45
C ARG A 341 6.50 -12.05 -7.22
N GLY A 342 7.24 -12.37 -6.13
CA GLY A 342 7.29 -11.61 -4.89
C GLY A 342 6.15 -11.93 -3.91
N LEU A 343 5.65 -13.16 -3.97
CA LEU A 343 4.72 -13.74 -3.00
C LEU A 343 5.46 -14.39 -1.86
#